data_3ef7e9f10a8e489e7f9775f6705e6028
#
_entry.id   3ef7e9f10a8e489e7f9775f6705e6028
#
_cell.length_a   1.000
_cell.length_b   1.000
_cell.length_c   1.000
_cell.angle_alpha   90.00
_cell.angle_beta   90.00
_cell.angle_gamma   90.00
#
_symmetry.space_group_name_H-M   'P 1'
#
loop_
_entity.id
_entity.type
_entity.pdbx_description
1 polymer ?
#
loop_
_entity_poly.entity_id
_entity_poly.type
_entity_poly.pdbx_seq_one_letter_code
_entity_poly.pdbx_strand_id
1 'polypeptide(L)'
;LGYVGLPLAVEFGKVFETIGYDLSATKIDHFLRHEDPTGEVSPEQFEAARRLTVTNDPADLARADFLVVAVPTPVDAGHNPDFSPLVSASESCGRNMKRGATVVYESTVYPGATEQVCIPVLEKHSGMKWKRDFHVGYSPERINPGDREHTLPRIVKVVSADDAATLDKVASLYAAVVTAGVHRASCIKVAEAAKVIENTQRDLNIALVNELAMIFD
;
A
#
# COMPACT_ATOMS: atom_id res chain seq x y z
N LEU A 1 -8.34 4.39 -2.85
CA LEU A 1 -7.83 5.57 -2.13
C LEU A 1 -8.56 5.70 -0.79
N GLY A 2 -7.97 5.16 0.27
CA GLY A 2 -8.41 5.28 1.65
C GLY A 2 -7.33 5.99 2.47
N TYR A 3 -7.39 5.84 3.81
CA TYR A 3 -6.46 6.48 4.76
C TYR A 3 -4.98 6.14 4.54
N VAL A 4 -4.65 5.09 3.80
CA VAL A 4 -3.28 4.75 3.36
C VAL A 4 -3.01 5.24 1.94
N GLY A 5 -3.87 4.84 1.01
CA GLY A 5 -3.62 5.04 -0.43
C GLY A 5 -3.70 6.50 -0.87
N LEU A 6 -4.57 7.31 -0.26
CA LEU A 6 -4.69 8.71 -0.63
C LEU A 6 -3.48 9.55 -0.18
N PRO A 7 -3.05 9.52 1.10
CA PRO A 7 -1.83 10.21 1.52
C PRO A 7 -0.60 9.78 0.70
N LEU A 8 -0.47 8.49 0.40
CA LEU A 8 0.61 7.98 -0.43
C LEU A 8 0.59 8.55 -1.86
N ALA A 9 -0.60 8.57 -2.49
CA ALA A 9 -0.77 9.14 -3.82
C ALA A 9 -0.44 10.65 -3.85
N VAL A 10 -0.83 11.38 -2.81
CA VAL A 10 -0.50 12.80 -2.64
C VAL A 10 1.01 13.01 -2.51
N GLU A 11 1.70 12.23 -1.67
CA GLU A 11 3.15 12.35 -1.53
C GLU A 11 3.88 12.00 -2.84
N PHE A 12 3.49 10.94 -3.53
CA PHE A 12 4.04 10.65 -4.85
C PHE A 12 3.71 11.74 -5.87
N GLY A 13 2.51 12.30 -5.85
CA GLY A 13 2.07 13.35 -6.76
C GLY A 13 2.82 14.68 -6.63
N LYS A 14 3.59 14.88 -5.56
CA LYS A 14 4.52 16.00 -5.44
C LYS A 14 5.79 15.83 -6.29
N VAL A 15 6.16 14.57 -6.58
CA VAL A 15 7.45 14.22 -7.21
C VAL A 15 7.26 13.59 -8.58
N PHE A 16 6.30 12.67 -8.73
CA PHE A 16 6.08 11.87 -9.92
C PHE A 16 4.71 12.11 -10.54
N GLU A 17 4.57 11.87 -11.85
CA GLU A 17 3.25 11.69 -12.47
C GLU A 17 2.54 10.51 -11.79
N THR A 18 1.47 10.80 -11.09
CA THR A 18 0.79 9.85 -10.22
C THR A 18 -0.69 9.75 -10.57
N ILE A 19 -1.20 8.54 -10.64
CA ILE A 19 -2.61 8.24 -10.87
C ILE A 19 -3.18 7.63 -9.61
N GLY A 20 -4.08 8.36 -8.95
CA GLY A 20 -4.87 7.86 -7.84
C GLY A 20 -6.11 7.16 -8.36
N TYR A 21 -6.17 5.84 -8.26
CA TYR A 21 -7.30 5.04 -8.72
C TYR A 21 -8.16 4.55 -7.54
N ASP A 22 -9.48 4.76 -7.61
CA ASP A 22 -10.46 4.19 -6.68
C ASP A 22 -11.73 3.81 -7.43
N LEU A 23 -12.37 2.70 -7.04
CA LEU A 23 -13.62 2.23 -7.64
C LEU A 23 -14.80 3.17 -7.38
N SER A 24 -14.75 3.97 -6.32
CA SER A 24 -15.84 4.86 -5.90
C SER A 24 -15.81 6.18 -6.67
N ALA A 25 -16.72 6.36 -7.60
CA ALA A 25 -16.91 7.63 -8.29
C ALA A 25 -17.14 8.79 -7.31
N THR A 26 -17.89 8.56 -6.23
CA THR A 26 -18.12 9.58 -5.18
C THR A 26 -16.84 10.05 -4.53
N LYS A 27 -15.90 9.14 -4.21
CA LYS A 27 -14.59 9.54 -3.68
C LYS A 27 -13.80 10.34 -4.70
N ILE A 28 -13.78 9.91 -5.96
CA ILE A 28 -13.08 10.63 -7.03
C ILE A 28 -13.64 12.05 -7.16
N ASP A 29 -14.97 12.22 -7.11
CA ASP A 29 -15.60 13.54 -7.14
C ASP A 29 -15.16 14.44 -5.97
N HIS A 30 -15.00 13.89 -4.76
CA HIS A 30 -14.45 14.63 -3.62
C HIS A 30 -12.99 15.02 -3.86
N PHE A 31 -12.15 14.09 -4.28
CA PHE A 31 -10.73 14.34 -4.50
C PHE A 31 -10.47 15.36 -5.62
N LEU A 32 -11.30 15.39 -6.66
CA LEU A 32 -11.26 16.43 -7.70
C LEU A 32 -11.55 17.83 -7.16
N ARG A 33 -12.26 17.94 -6.04
CA ARG A 33 -12.51 19.19 -5.33
C ARG A 33 -11.52 19.47 -4.21
N HIS A 34 -10.45 18.67 -4.09
CA HIS A 34 -9.48 18.70 -2.99
C HIS A 34 -10.12 18.48 -1.61
N GLU A 35 -11.16 17.65 -1.55
CA GLU A 35 -11.86 17.27 -0.33
C GLU A 35 -11.50 15.82 0.01
N ASP A 36 -11.05 15.58 1.25
CA ASP A 36 -10.87 14.23 1.77
C ASP A 36 -11.86 13.95 2.91
N PRO A 37 -12.88 13.11 2.69
CA PRO A 37 -13.85 12.75 3.72
C PRO A 37 -13.26 12.02 4.91
N THR A 38 -12.04 11.45 4.78
CA THR A 38 -11.35 10.76 5.87
C THR A 38 -10.55 11.72 6.76
N GLY A 39 -10.28 12.94 6.27
CA GLY A 39 -9.53 13.97 7.00
C GLY A 39 -8.03 13.72 7.12
N GLU A 40 -7.48 12.79 6.36
CA GLU A 40 -6.04 12.45 6.35
C GLU A 40 -5.23 13.41 5.47
N VAL A 41 -5.84 14.02 4.46
CA VAL A 41 -5.20 14.91 3.50
C VAL A 41 -5.91 16.27 3.51
N SER A 42 -5.13 17.34 3.73
CA SER A 42 -5.66 18.71 3.68
C SER A 42 -5.73 19.24 2.24
N PRO A 43 -6.57 20.29 1.97
CA PRO A 43 -6.61 20.95 0.67
C PRO A 43 -5.24 21.42 0.18
N GLU A 44 -4.41 21.95 1.08
CA GLU A 44 -3.06 22.45 0.74
C GLU A 44 -2.13 21.31 0.31
N GLN A 45 -2.31 20.11 0.88
CA GLN A 45 -1.55 18.93 0.47
C GLN A 45 -1.97 18.44 -0.93
N PHE A 46 -3.27 18.52 -1.27
CA PHE A 46 -3.73 18.27 -2.64
C PHE A 46 -3.14 19.28 -3.63
N GLU A 47 -3.15 20.57 -3.29
CA GLU A 47 -2.56 21.64 -4.13
C GLU A 47 -1.06 21.44 -4.35
N ALA A 48 -0.34 20.93 -3.35
CA ALA A 48 1.07 20.62 -3.46
C ALA A 48 1.35 19.42 -4.38
N ALA A 49 0.40 18.50 -4.52
CA ALA A 49 0.50 17.30 -5.35
C ALA A 49 0.15 17.57 -6.83
N ARG A 50 0.85 18.50 -7.46
CA ARG A 50 0.55 19.03 -8.80
C ARG A 50 0.58 17.99 -9.92
N ARG A 51 1.19 16.84 -9.68
CA ARG A 51 1.31 15.72 -10.64
C ARG A 51 0.36 14.57 -10.33
N LEU A 52 -0.54 14.75 -9.35
CA LEU A 52 -1.58 13.78 -9.02
C LEU A 52 -2.79 14.00 -9.94
N THR A 53 -3.23 12.95 -10.58
CA THR A 53 -4.55 12.85 -11.21
C THR A 53 -5.34 11.75 -10.52
N VAL A 54 -6.67 11.89 -10.43
CA VAL A 54 -7.53 10.89 -9.80
C VAL A 54 -8.54 10.38 -10.80
N THR A 55 -8.83 9.07 -10.76
CA THR A 55 -9.71 8.41 -11.74
C THR A 55 -10.39 7.18 -11.15
N ASN A 56 -11.54 6.82 -11.69
CA ASN A 56 -12.18 5.53 -11.48
C ASN A 56 -12.16 4.64 -12.75
N ASP A 57 -11.45 5.07 -13.79
CA ASP A 57 -11.26 4.26 -14.99
C ASP A 57 -10.03 3.34 -14.83
N PRO A 58 -10.22 2.01 -14.78
CA PRO A 58 -9.10 1.07 -14.65
C PRO A 58 -8.16 1.07 -15.86
N ALA A 59 -8.56 1.59 -17.02
CA ALA A 59 -7.71 1.69 -18.19
C ALA A 59 -6.50 2.62 -17.97
N ASP A 60 -6.62 3.60 -17.10
CA ASP A 60 -5.52 4.50 -16.74
C ASP A 60 -4.34 3.77 -16.06
N LEU A 61 -4.58 2.60 -15.44
CA LEU A 61 -3.53 1.78 -14.83
C LEU A 61 -2.48 1.32 -15.86
N ALA A 62 -2.84 1.22 -17.14
CA ALA A 62 -1.91 0.83 -18.22
C ALA A 62 -0.74 1.82 -18.40
N ARG A 63 -0.88 3.05 -17.92
CA ARG A 63 0.15 4.09 -18.02
C ARG A 63 1.24 3.95 -16.96
N ALA A 64 0.95 3.26 -15.85
CA ALA A 64 1.82 3.19 -14.70
C ALA A 64 3.00 2.20 -14.88
N ASP A 65 4.19 2.59 -14.43
CA ASP A 65 5.34 1.70 -14.27
C ASP A 65 5.29 0.95 -12.94
N PHE A 66 4.75 1.61 -11.91
CA PHE A 66 4.50 1.05 -10.58
C PHE A 66 3.01 1.13 -10.26
N LEU A 67 2.44 0.02 -9.80
CA LEU A 67 1.07 -0.04 -9.30
C LEU A 67 1.13 -0.35 -7.80
N VAL A 68 0.77 0.62 -6.96
CA VAL A 68 0.77 0.43 -5.50
C VAL A 68 -0.64 0.08 -5.04
N VAL A 69 -0.79 -1.11 -4.45
CA VAL A 69 -2.07 -1.65 -3.98
C VAL A 69 -2.19 -1.43 -2.47
N ALA A 70 -3.07 -0.52 -2.08
CA ALA A 70 -3.31 -0.12 -0.68
C ALA A 70 -4.81 -0.29 -0.34
N VAL A 71 -5.31 -1.51 -0.48
CA VAL A 71 -6.70 -1.87 -0.14
C VAL A 71 -6.78 -2.44 1.27
N PRO A 72 -7.94 -2.32 1.95
CA PRO A 72 -8.13 -2.91 3.28
C PRO A 72 -8.12 -4.43 3.22
N THR A 73 -7.75 -5.05 4.34
CA THR A 73 -7.89 -6.49 4.58
C THR A 73 -8.80 -6.68 5.81
N PRO A 74 -10.12 -6.63 5.64
CA PRO A 74 -11.06 -6.83 6.74
C PRO A 74 -11.00 -8.27 7.24
N VAL A 75 -11.62 -8.52 8.39
CA VAL A 75 -11.81 -9.88 8.94
C VAL A 75 -13.28 -10.25 8.88
N ASP A 76 -13.55 -11.53 8.65
CA ASP A 76 -14.90 -12.08 8.71
C ASP A 76 -15.37 -12.29 10.18
N ALA A 77 -16.59 -12.78 10.36
CA ALA A 77 -17.14 -13.09 11.69
C ALA A 77 -16.37 -14.18 12.45
N GLY A 78 -15.57 -14.98 11.76
CA GLY A 78 -14.68 -16.00 12.33
C GLY A 78 -13.26 -15.50 12.58
N HIS A 79 -13.03 -14.19 12.46
CA HIS A 79 -11.70 -13.54 12.56
C HIS A 79 -10.69 -14.02 11.49
N ASN A 80 -11.16 -14.57 10.36
CA ASN A 80 -10.29 -14.90 9.25
C ASN A 80 -10.11 -13.68 8.34
N PRO A 81 -8.90 -13.44 7.78
CA PRO A 81 -8.68 -12.34 6.84
C PRO A 81 -9.54 -12.51 5.57
N ASP A 82 -10.29 -11.48 5.20
CA ASP A 82 -10.98 -11.43 3.92
C ASP A 82 -10.07 -10.78 2.87
N PHE A 83 -9.60 -11.60 1.94
CA PHE A 83 -8.76 -11.16 0.83
C PHE A 83 -9.54 -10.74 -0.42
N SER A 84 -10.87 -10.70 -0.38
CA SER A 84 -11.67 -10.28 -1.54
C SER A 84 -11.26 -8.93 -2.12
N PRO A 85 -11.01 -7.86 -1.31
CA PRO A 85 -10.53 -6.59 -1.85
C PRO A 85 -9.15 -6.70 -2.51
N LEU A 86 -8.26 -7.50 -1.92
CA LEU A 86 -6.90 -7.70 -2.42
C LEU A 86 -6.89 -8.47 -3.75
N VAL A 87 -7.71 -9.52 -3.85
CA VAL A 87 -7.92 -10.29 -5.07
C VAL A 87 -8.52 -9.40 -6.17
N SER A 88 -9.57 -8.63 -5.87
CA SER A 88 -10.20 -7.71 -6.82
C SER A 88 -9.24 -6.64 -7.34
N ALA A 89 -8.41 -6.06 -6.45
CA ALA A 89 -7.38 -5.11 -6.85
C ALA A 89 -6.31 -5.76 -7.73
N SER A 90 -5.88 -6.98 -7.38
CA SER A 90 -4.92 -7.76 -8.20
C SER A 90 -5.50 -8.12 -9.57
N GLU A 91 -6.79 -8.45 -9.66
CA GLU A 91 -7.47 -8.64 -10.95
C GLU A 91 -7.45 -7.37 -11.81
N SER A 92 -7.76 -6.22 -11.20
CA SER A 92 -7.76 -4.93 -11.90
C SER A 92 -6.35 -4.57 -12.39
N CYS A 93 -5.33 -4.76 -11.55
CA CYS A 93 -3.93 -4.60 -11.96
C CYS A 93 -3.57 -5.56 -13.09
N GLY A 94 -3.89 -6.85 -12.95
CA GLY A 94 -3.55 -7.86 -13.97
C GLY A 94 -4.16 -7.57 -15.33
N ARG A 95 -5.43 -7.14 -15.38
CA ARG A 95 -6.11 -6.81 -16.65
C ARG A 95 -5.55 -5.56 -17.36
N ASN A 96 -4.98 -4.64 -16.60
CA ASN A 96 -4.65 -3.31 -17.14
C ASN A 96 -3.15 -2.98 -17.11
N MET A 97 -2.33 -3.68 -16.31
CA MET A 97 -0.90 -3.37 -16.23
C MET A 97 -0.16 -3.64 -17.54
N LYS A 98 0.80 -2.78 -17.86
CA LYS A 98 1.70 -2.99 -19.00
C LYS A 98 2.79 -4.02 -18.67
N ARG A 99 3.39 -4.60 -19.71
CA ARG A 99 4.59 -5.43 -19.55
C ARG A 99 5.74 -4.63 -18.95
N GLY A 100 6.47 -5.22 -18.03
CA GLY A 100 7.56 -4.58 -17.30
C GLY A 100 7.12 -3.79 -16.06
N ALA A 101 5.82 -3.70 -15.77
CA ALA A 101 5.32 -3.04 -14.58
C ALA A 101 5.73 -3.77 -13.30
N THR A 102 5.80 -3.01 -12.20
CA THR A 102 6.02 -3.54 -10.85
C THR A 102 4.78 -3.29 -10.01
N VAL A 103 4.19 -4.34 -9.44
CA VAL A 103 3.06 -4.24 -8.52
C VAL A 103 3.57 -4.30 -7.09
N VAL A 104 3.34 -3.26 -6.29
CA VAL A 104 3.77 -3.18 -4.89
C VAL A 104 2.54 -3.27 -3.98
N TYR A 105 2.50 -4.25 -3.10
CA TYR A 105 1.42 -4.41 -2.14
C TYR A 105 1.77 -3.73 -0.81
N GLU A 106 0.81 -2.97 -0.26
CA GLU A 106 0.91 -2.35 1.07
C GLU A 106 -0.12 -2.90 2.07
N SER A 107 -1.09 -3.66 1.58
CA SER A 107 -2.13 -4.26 2.43
C SER A 107 -1.53 -5.22 3.46
N THR A 108 -2.07 -5.21 4.68
CA THR A 108 -1.64 -6.13 5.74
C THR A 108 -2.05 -7.56 5.41
N VAL A 109 -1.07 -8.45 5.35
CA VAL A 109 -1.27 -9.87 4.98
C VAL A 109 -0.38 -10.79 5.84
N TYR A 110 -0.68 -12.09 5.86
CA TYR A 110 0.20 -13.08 6.46
C TYR A 110 1.44 -13.35 5.60
N PRO A 111 2.57 -13.81 6.18
CA PRO A 111 3.79 -14.08 5.43
C PRO A 111 3.61 -15.12 4.33
N GLY A 112 3.85 -14.71 3.08
CA GLY A 112 3.67 -15.52 1.88
C GLY A 112 2.39 -15.22 1.09
N ALA A 113 1.46 -14.42 1.62
CA ALA A 113 0.20 -14.14 0.95
C ALA A 113 0.38 -13.43 -0.40
N THR A 114 1.30 -12.49 -0.52
CA THR A 114 1.59 -11.82 -1.80
C THR A 114 1.96 -12.84 -2.88
N GLU A 115 2.85 -13.78 -2.56
CA GLU A 115 3.29 -14.79 -3.52
C GLU A 115 2.21 -15.87 -3.78
N GLN A 116 1.46 -16.26 -2.75
CA GLN A 116 0.50 -17.39 -2.84
C GLN A 116 -0.87 -16.99 -3.38
N VAL A 117 -1.29 -15.74 -3.13
CA VAL A 117 -2.63 -15.24 -3.49
C VAL A 117 -2.54 -14.24 -4.64
N CYS A 118 -1.75 -13.17 -4.48
CA CYS A 118 -1.79 -12.05 -5.42
C CYS A 118 -1.12 -12.38 -6.76
N ILE A 119 0.05 -13.01 -6.75
CA ILE A 119 0.80 -13.33 -7.98
C ILE A 119 0.02 -14.26 -8.93
N PRO A 120 -0.60 -15.36 -8.48
CA PRO A 120 -1.42 -16.20 -9.36
C PRO A 120 -2.59 -15.43 -10.00
N VAL A 121 -3.19 -14.49 -9.27
CA VAL A 121 -4.27 -13.64 -9.81
C VAL A 121 -3.73 -12.69 -10.88
N LEU A 122 -2.58 -12.03 -10.64
CA LEU A 122 -1.92 -11.18 -11.63
C LEU A 122 -1.58 -11.96 -12.90
N GLU A 123 -0.96 -13.15 -12.79
CA GLU A 123 -0.63 -14.00 -13.94
C GLU A 123 -1.87 -14.42 -14.73
N LYS A 124 -2.93 -14.85 -14.03
CA LYS A 124 -4.20 -15.29 -14.64
C LYS A 124 -4.85 -14.18 -15.45
N HIS A 125 -4.90 -12.97 -14.93
CA HIS A 125 -5.66 -11.88 -15.55
C HIS A 125 -4.84 -11.06 -16.57
N SER A 126 -3.51 -11.08 -16.46
CA SER A 126 -2.64 -10.43 -17.43
C SER A 126 -2.20 -11.34 -18.60
N GLY A 127 -2.23 -12.65 -18.41
CA GLY A 127 -1.59 -13.61 -19.33
C GLY A 127 -0.05 -13.53 -19.31
N MET A 128 0.53 -12.71 -18.44
CA MET A 128 1.96 -12.51 -18.28
C MET A 128 2.54 -13.45 -17.23
N LYS A 129 3.88 -13.57 -17.19
CA LYS A 129 4.60 -14.39 -16.22
C LYS A 129 5.42 -13.55 -15.27
N TRP A 130 5.24 -13.81 -13.97
CA TRP A 130 6.00 -13.23 -12.91
C TRP A 130 7.52 -13.39 -13.08
N LYS A 131 8.31 -12.39 -12.69
CA LYS A 131 9.78 -12.28 -12.85
C LYS A 131 10.29 -12.22 -14.29
N ARG A 132 9.43 -12.42 -15.28
CA ARG A 132 9.77 -12.31 -16.70
C ARG A 132 9.11 -11.11 -17.35
N ASP A 133 7.83 -10.95 -17.13
CA ASP A 133 6.98 -9.98 -17.82
C ASP A 133 6.50 -8.86 -16.88
N PHE A 134 6.48 -9.10 -15.58
CA PHE A 134 6.20 -8.13 -14.51
C PHE A 134 6.91 -8.54 -13.24
N HIS A 135 7.01 -7.61 -12.31
CA HIS A 135 7.64 -7.79 -11.01
C HIS A 135 6.70 -7.47 -9.86
N VAL A 136 7.05 -7.94 -8.65
CA VAL A 136 6.24 -7.71 -7.44
C VAL A 136 7.12 -7.28 -6.29
N GLY A 137 6.63 -6.28 -5.55
CA GLY A 137 7.20 -5.83 -4.28
C GLY A 137 6.16 -5.85 -3.17
N TYR A 138 6.63 -5.66 -1.95
CA TYR A 138 5.79 -5.50 -0.77
C TYR A 138 6.41 -4.45 0.18
N SER A 139 5.56 -3.58 0.71
CA SER A 139 5.96 -2.53 1.64
C SER A 139 4.88 -2.37 2.70
N PRO A 140 5.06 -2.88 3.93
CA PRO A 140 4.05 -2.79 4.98
C PRO A 140 3.74 -1.35 5.35
N GLU A 141 2.44 -1.06 5.54
CA GLU A 141 2.00 0.22 6.06
C GLU A 141 2.24 0.32 7.57
N ARG A 142 2.72 1.47 8.03
CA ARG A 142 3.07 1.75 9.43
C ARG A 142 2.38 2.99 10.00
N ILE A 143 1.57 3.68 9.21
CA ILE A 143 0.82 4.87 9.65
C ILE A 143 -0.34 4.43 10.55
N ASN A 144 -0.52 5.11 11.68
CA ASN A 144 -1.70 4.97 12.51
C ASN A 144 -2.72 6.03 12.07
N PRO A 145 -3.98 5.68 11.82
CA PRO A 145 -5.01 6.65 11.47
C PRO A 145 -5.09 7.80 12.49
N GLY A 146 -5.10 9.04 12.00
CA GLY A 146 -5.17 10.24 12.84
C GLY A 146 -3.84 10.66 13.50
N ASP A 147 -2.74 9.94 13.29
CA ASP A 147 -1.42 10.32 13.79
C ASP A 147 -0.79 11.38 12.87
N ARG A 148 -0.73 12.62 13.34
CA ARG A 148 -0.17 13.75 12.60
C ARG A 148 1.35 13.90 12.73
N GLU A 149 1.97 13.19 13.68
CA GLU A 149 3.41 13.26 13.91
C GLU A 149 4.17 12.23 13.08
N HIS A 150 3.62 11.00 13.00
CA HIS A 150 4.23 9.89 12.29
C HIS A 150 3.64 9.73 10.88
N THR A 151 3.81 10.77 10.07
CA THR A 151 3.36 10.78 8.67
C THR A 151 4.29 9.95 7.78
N LEU A 152 3.82 9.57 6.60
CA LEU A 152 4.59 8.76 5.64
C LEU A 152 6.04 9.24 5.42
N PRO A 153 6.34 10.54 5.23
CA PRO A 153 7.73 10.99 5.04
C PRO A 153 8.63 10.80 6.26
N ARG A 154 8.06 10.70 7.47
CA ARG A 154 8.79 10.71 8.74
C ARG A 154 9.03 9.33 9.35
N ILE A 155 8.49 8.28 8.76
CA ILE A 155 8.65 6.91 9.24
C ILE A 155 9.54 6.13 8.28
N VAL A 156 10.55 5.41 8.81
CA VAL A 156 11.37 4.51 7.98
C VAL A 156 10.46 3.47 7.32
N LYS A 157 10.44 3.48 6.00
CA LYS A 157 9.60 2.58 5.19
C LYS A 157 10.34 1.28 4.90
N VAL A 158 9.74 0.15 5.26
CA VAL A 158 10.26 -1.17 4.90
C VAL A 158 9.83 -1.48 3.48
N VAL A 159 10.76 -1.93 2.63
CA VAL A 159 10.47 -2.35 1.25
C VAL A 159 11.10 -3.69 0.95
N SER A 160 10.48 -4.44 0.09
CA SER A 160 10.97 -5.72 -0.42
C SER A 160 10.53 -5.93 -1.85
N ALA A 161 11.19 -6.85 -2.56
CA ALA A 161 10.79 -7.21 -3.91
C ALA A 161 11.21 -8.66 -4.24
N ASP A 162 10.82 -9.10 -5.42
CA ASP A 162 11.03 -10.45 -5.94
C ASP A 162 12.42 -10.72 -6.50
N ASP A 163 13.21 -9.66 -6.74
CA ASP A 163 14.64 -9.72 -7.06
C ASP A 163 15.37 -8.43 -6.66
N ALA A 164 16.70 -8.44 -6.73
CA ALA A 164 17.55 -7.33 -6.30
C ALA A 164 17.35 -6.07 -7.17
N ALA A 165 17.20 -6.22 -8.47
CA ALA A 165 17.03 -5.10 -9.40
C ALA A 165 15.67 -4.40 -9.17
N THR A 166 14.62 -5.18 -8.92
CA THR A 166 13.29 -4.66 -8.56
C THR A 166 13.31 -4.02 -7.18
N LEU A 167 14.03 -4.61 -6.21
CA LEU A 167 14.21 -4.01 -4.89
C LEU A 167 14.88 -2.64 -4.97
N ASP A 168 15.88 -2.46 -5.82
CA ASP A 168 16.52 -1.17 -6.05
C ASP A 168 15.54 -0.12 -6.59
N LYS A 169 14.70 -0.51 -7.55
CA LYS A 169 13.67 0.38 -8.11
C LYS A 169 12.62 0.75 -7.07
N VAL A 170 12.08 -0.22 -6.33
CA VAL A 170 11.08 0.02 -5.28
C VAL A 170 11.68 0.88 -4.16
N ALA A 171 12.91 0.60 -3.72
CA ALA A 171 13.58 1.41 -2.70
C ALA A 171 13.79 2.86 -3.17
N SER A 172 14.16 3.06 -4.45
CA SER A 172 14.34 4.40 -5.02
C SER A 172 13.01 5.15 -5.13
N LEU A 173 11.92 4.46 -5.51
CA LEU A 173 10.57 5.03 -5.55
C LEU A 173 10.16 5.60 -4.19
N TYR A 174 10.26 4.79 -3.12
CA TYR A 174 9.89 5.25 -1.79
C TYR A 174 10.87 6.27 -1.20
N ALA A 175 12.16 6.14 -1.45
CA ALA A 175 13.17 7.11 -0.98
C ALA A 175 12.95 8.53 -1.52
N ALA A 176 12.25 8.69 -2.64
CA ALA A 176 11.92 10.00 -3.20
C ALA A 176 10.88 10.76 -2.36
N VAL A 177 10.08 10.07 -1.55
CA VAL A 177 8.99 10.66 -0.73
C VAL A 177 9.16 10.42 0.78
N VAL A 178 9.98 9.46 1.18
CA VAL A 178 10.22 9.10 2.58
C VAL A 178 11.57 9.66 3.03
N THR A 179 11.55 10.78 3.76
CA THR A 179 12.77 11.46 4.23
C THR A 179 13.45 10.74 5.40
N ALA A 180 12.70 9.94 6.16
CA ALA A 180 13.23 9.14 7.27
C ALA A 180 14.10 7.95 6.81
N GLY A 181 14.08 7.63 5.51
CA GLY A 181 14.85 6.54 4.93
C GLY A 181 14.04 5.29 4.64
N VAL A 182 14.68 4.35 3.95
CA VAL A 182 14.07 3.10 3.49
C VAL A 182 14.89 1.91 3.97
N HIS A 183 14.25 0.95 4.63
CA HIS A 183 14.84 -0.32 5.04
C HIS A 183 14.53 -1.40 3.99
N ARG A 184 15.57 -2.03 3.45
CA ARG A 184 15.44 -3.10 2.46
C ARG A 184 15.37 -4.45 3.14
N ALA A 185 14.22 -5.08 3.15
CA ALA A 185 14.06 -6.44 3.67
C ALA A 185 14.63 -7.47 2.68
N SER A 186 15.08 -8.59 3.18
CA SER A 186 15.75 -9.64 2.39
C SER A 186 14.83 -10.35 1.39
N CYS A 187 13.52 -10.38 1.65
CA CYS A 187 12.50 -10.91 0.74
C CYS A 187 11.11 -10.42 1.16
N ILE A 188 10.11 -10.65 0.30
CA ILE A 188 8.71 -10.29 0.50
C ILE A 188 8.17 -10.88 1.83
N LYS A 189 8.37 -12.16 2.08
CA LYS A 189 7.91 -12.84 3.30
C LYS A 189 8.44 -12.22 4.59
N VAL A 190 9.69 -11.76 4.59
CA VAL A 190 10.29 -11.08 5.75
C VAL A 190 9.61 -9.73 5.99
N ALA A 191 9.31 -8.97 4.95
CA ALA A 191 8.61 -7.70 5.09
C ALA A 191 7.16 -7.88 5.55
N GLU A 192 6.46 -8.90 5.06
CA GLU A 192 5.13 -9.29 5.53
C GLU A 192 5.16 -9.71 7.00
N ALA A 193 6.13 -10.56 7.40
CA ALA A 193 6.30 -11.01 8.78
C ALA A 193 6.59 -9.84 9.74
N ALA A 194 7.37 -8.86 9.32
CA ALA A 194 7.71 -7.69 10.14
C ALA A 194 6.45 -6.94 10.58
N LYS A 195 5.45 -6.77 9.68
CA LYS A 195 4.17 -6.14 10.02
C LYS A 195 3.37 -6.94 11.05
N VAL A 196 3.28 -8.25 10.86
CA VAL A 196 2.55 -9.14 11.78
C VAL A 196 3.19 -9.13 13.17
N ILE A 197 4.52 -9.27 13.24
CA ILE A 197 5.27 -9.28 14.50
C ILE A 197 5.12 -7.95 15.23
N GLU A 198 5.22 -6.83 14.54
CA GLU A 198 5.06 -5.50 15.13
C GLU A 198 3.66 -5.32 15.73
N ASN A 199 2.60 -5.69 15.00
CA ASN A 199 1.23 -5.59 15.49
C ASN A 199 0.99 -6.51 16.68
N THR A 200 1.42 -7.77 16.62
CA THR A 200 1.27 -8.74 17.71
C THR A 200 2.01 -8.27 18.98
N GLN A 201 3.25 -7.80 18.85
CA GLN A 201 4.03 -7.30 19.97
C GLN A 201 3.36 -6.08 20.63
N ARG A 202 2.81 -5.15 19.83
CA ARG A 202 2.09 -3.98 20.33
C ARG A 202 0.82 -4.38 21.07
N ASP A 203 0.03 -5.27 20.52
CA ASP A 203 -1.21 -5.78 21.10
C ASP A 203 -0.95 -6.46 22.46
N LEU A 204 0.04 -7.35 22.52
CA LEU A 204 0.42 -8.01 23.77
C LEU A 204 0.89 -7.03 24.85
N ASN A 205 1.66 -6.00 24.50
CA ASN A 205 2.12 -4.99 25.45
C ASN A 205 0.96 -4.14 25.98
N ILE A 206 0.01 -3.76 25.10
CA ILE A 206 -1.19 -3.01 25.50
C ILE A 206 -2.04 -3.88 26.45
N ALA A 207 -2.27 -5.14 26.11
CA ALA A 207 -3.02 -6.07 26.97
C ALA A 207 -2.35 -6.22 28.34
N LEU A 208 -1.04 -6.43 28.38
CA LEU A 208 -0.29 -6.54 29.64
C LEU A 208 -0.43 -5.29 30.51
N VAL A 209 -0.28 -4.09 29.94
CA VAL A 209 -0.40 -2.83 30.70
C VAL A 209 -1.81 -2.64 31.22
N ASN A 210 -2.84 -3.01 30.45
CA ASN A 210 -4.24 -2.96 30.91
C ASN A 210 -4.49 -3.91 32.08
N GLU A 211 -3.97 -5.16 32.03
CA GLU A 211 -4.07 -6.11 33.15
C GLU A 211 -3.35 -5.57 34.41
N LEU A 212 -2.16 -4.98 34.23
CA LEU A 212 -1.43 -4.38 35.37
C LEU A 212 -2.19 -3.19 35.98
N ALA A 213 -2.83 -2.36 35.16
CA ALA A 213 -3.66 -1.26 35.64
C ALA A 213 -4.81 -1.79 36.51
N MET A 214 -5.52 -2.84 36.07
CA MET A 214 -6.60 -3.46 36.84
C MET A 214 -6.12 -4.14 38.15
N ILE A 215 -4.85 -4.57 38.22
CA ILE A 215 -4.28 -5.22 39.42
C ILE A 215 -3.85 -4.18 40.45
N PHE A 216 -3.40 -3.01 40.01
CA PHE A 216 -2.81 -1.98 40.89
C PHE A 216 -3.76 -0.81 41.23
N ASP A 217 -4.99 -0.77 40.69
CA ASP A 217 -6.09 0.10 41.13
C ASP A 217 -6.81 -0.53 42.33
#